data_fc64a94f7dfb987df86ed70c0690765e
#
_entry.id   fc64a94f7dfb987df86ed70c0690765e
#
_cell.length_a   1.000
_cell.length_b   1.000
_cell.length_c   1.000
_cell.angle_alpha   90.00
_cell.angle_beta   90.00
_cell.angle_gamma   90.00
#
_symmetry.space_group_name_H-M   'P 1'
#
loop_
_entity.id
_entity.type
_entity.pdbx_description
1 polymer ?
#
loop_
_entity_poly.entity_id
_entity_poly.type
_entity_poly.pdbx_seq_one_letter_code
_entity_poly.pdbx_strand_id
1 'polypeptide(L)'
;MRSPKRVVGLTGAAVLCLAAVAQGQTTYPNVKLTGRLQEQFYYFNNDDYAATTGPNSNLFTRRARIEARGNIAENVVVYIQPSFEGGRNLNNVTTSCTSSPVPDGGGTPTITCRTSGRSGLRLRDAWIDVRFTKEGTRGAFFLRGGQEKRPFSRYELTSSNNLVSIERGAGQGLLPRASNDIFTSAGFASHDVGASLRYEYKLNDQQLLTVKLGAYNGQGESLNDVNNKKSFGARATAAVTPKIDVGANWYAHDGITSVSGVPDSGFVNYAWGVDAQYGKPGDEGLYALGEFLRGTDATEAKNTIQGFQGLAAYNYRLKSPTSWLYAVEPAFRVDVGDPNTEVDGDRATLITGVLGFYLSSKAQFRIAYEHQSFQGDAPSISGVRTALTVNF
;
A
#
# COMPACT_ATOMS: atom_id res chain seq x y z
N MET A 1 53.74 31.49 -6.66
CA MET A 1 52.48 31.52 -7.41
C MET A 1 52.19 30.14 -7.96
N ARG A 2 51.27 29.41 -7.35
CA ARG A 2 50.78 28.08 -7.81
C ARG A 2 49.30 28.20 -8.14
N SER A 3 48.96 27.93 -9.40
CA SER A 3 47.61 27.93 -9.97
C SER A 3 46.75 26.82 -9.39
N PRO A 4 45.46 27.04 -9.04
CA PRO A 4 44.58 25.99 -8.62
C PRO A 4 44.01 25.22 -9.82
N LYS A 5 44.19 23.89 -9.81
CA LYS A 5 43.57 22.97 -10.78
C LYS A 5 42.08 22.88 -10.52
N ARG A 6 41.28 23.25 -11.51
CA ARG A 6 39.83 23.05 -11.53
C ARG A 6 39.54 21.56 -11.64
N VAL A 7 38.86 21.00 -10.64
CA VAL A 7 38.22 19.70 -10.73
C VAL A 7 36.86 19.93 -11.40
N VAL A 8 36.72 19.53 -12.65
CA VAL A 8 35.45 19.48 -13.36
C VAL A 8 34.77 18.19 -12.94
N GLY A 9 33.67 18.33 -12.21
CA GLY A 9 32.84 17.19 -11.78
C GLY A 9 32.14 16.55 -12.97
N LEU A 10 32.33 15.25 -13.13
CA LEU A 10 31.56 14.37 -14.00
C LEU A 10 30.23 14.02 -13.31
N THR A 11 29.23 14.87 -13.44
CA THR A 11 27.84 14.56 -13.05
C THR A 11 26.91 15.09 -14.13
N GLY A 12 26.69 14.29 -15.17
CA GLY A 12 25.79 14.72 -16.23
C GLY A 12 25.61 13.79 -17.43
N ALA A 13 25.92 12.52 -17.32
CA ALA A 13 25.90 11.63 -18.49
C ALA A 13 25.00 10.37 -18.39
N ALA A 14 24.04 10.34 -17.48
CA ALA A 14 23.18 9.14 -17.31
C ALA A 14 21.70 9.32 -17.69
N VAL A 15 21.30 10.43 -18.31
CA VAL A 15 19.86 10.73 -18.56
C VAL A 15 19.50 10.84 -20.06
N LEU A 16 20.40 10.69 -20.99
CA LEU A 16 20.16 11.00 -22.41
C LEU A 16 20.28 9.84 -23.39
N CYS A 17 19.74 8.65 -23.07
CA CYS A 17 19.61 7.54 -24.06
C CYS A 17 18.23 6.90 -24.10
N LEU A 18 17.14 7.69 -24.11
CA LEU A 18 15.78 7.15 -24.26
C LEU A 18 14.89 8.03 -25.14
N ALA A 19 15.29 8.29 -26.35
CA ALA A 19 14.42 8.89 -27.36
C ALA A 19 14.72 8.31 -28.74
N ALA A 20 14.17 7.10 -29.00
CA ALA A 20 13.90 6.62 -30.36
C ALA A 20 12.63 5.79 -30.33
N VAL A 21 11.49 6.43 -30.52
CA VAL A 21 10.23 5.74 -30.80
C VAL A 21 10.11 5.61 -32.32
N ALA A 22 10.48 4.45 -32.85
CA ALA A 22 10.12 4.05 -34.20
C ALA A 22 8.76 3.30 -34.13
N GLN A 23 7.78 3.77 -34.87
CA GLN A 23 6.48 3.11 -35.05
C GLN A 23 6.63 1.80 -35.82
N GLY A 24 5.96 0.73 -35.33
CA GLY A 24 5.58 -0.43 -36.14
C GLY A 24 6.50 -1.64 -36.08
N GLN A 25 6.65 -2.21 -34.96
CA GLN A 25 6.87 -3.60 -34.54
C GLN A 25 7.17 -3.55 -33.05
N THR A 26 6.59 -4.47 -32.27
CA THR A 26 6.92 -4.57 -30.83
C THR A 26 8.36 -5.06 -30.72
N THR A 27 9.32 -4.14 -30.80
CA THR A 27 10.74 -4.45 -30.58
C THR A 27 10.96 -4.56 -29.09
N TYR A 28 11.50 -5.68 -28.63
CA TYR A 28 11.95 -5.86 -27.26
C TYR A 28 13.41 -5.46 -27.14
N PRO A 29 13.83 -4.89 -25.99
CA PRO A 29 13.01 -4.51 -24.84
C PRO A 29 12.26 -3.19 -25.08
N ASN A 30 11.04 -3.10 -24.52
CA ASN A 30 10.24 -1.88 -24.49
C ASN A 30 10.02 -1.47 -23.05
N VAL A 31 10.45 -0.25 -22.66
CA VAL A 31 10.35 0.26 -21.28
C VAL A 31 9.43 1.47 -21.25
N LYS A 32 8.41 1.42 -20.42
CA LYS A 32 7.53 2.54 -20.10
C LYS A 32 7.88 3.11 -18.73
N LEU A 33 8.16 4.40 -18.67
CA LEU A 33 8.33 5.15 -17.42
C LEU A 33 7.05 5.91 -17.14
N THR A 34 6.62 5.84 -15.88
CA THR A 34 5.51 6.63 -15.32
C THR A 34 5.90 7.07 -13.92
N GLY A 35 5.10 7.93 -13.32
CA GLY A 35 5.38 8.32 -11.96
C GLY A 35 4.21 9.03 -11.31
N ARG A 36 4.39 9.37 -10.05
CA ARG A 36 3.40 10.08 -9.25
C ARG A 36 4.04 10.96 -8.20
N LEU A 37 3.46 12.15 -8.06
CA LEU A 37 3.65 13.02 -6.92
C LEU A 37 2.30 13.26 -6.25
N GLN A 38 2.26 13.17 -4.91
CA GLN A 38 1.08 13.48 -4.11
C GLN A 38 1.50 14.25 -2.88
N GLU A 39 1.00 15.47 -2.76
CA GLU A 39 1.10 16.29 -1.57
C GLU A 39 -0.18 16.19 -0.77
N GLN A 40 -0.07 16.10 0.56
CA GLN A 40 -1.20 16.05 1.47
C GLN A 40 -1.09 17.10 2.56
N PHE A 41 -2.24 17.61 2.93
CA PHE A 41 -2.43 18.38 4.17
C PHE A 41 -3.57 17.75 4.96
N TYR A 42 -3.44 17.77 6.30
CA TYR A 42 -4.55 17.42 7.19
C TYR A 42 -4.61 18.38 8.40
N TYR A 43 -5.83 18.47 8.94
CA TYR A 43 -6.12 19.08 10.22
C TYR A 43 -7.15 18.25 10.97
N PHE A 44 -6.82 17.74 12.16
CA PHE A 44 -7.68 16.92 13.02
C PHE A 44 -7.68 17.40 14.45
N ASN A 45 -8.80 17.21 15.15
CA ASN A 45 -8.90 17.41 16.61
C ASN A 45 -8.44 16.12 17.32
N ASN A 46 -7.15 15.88 17.34
CA ASN A 46 -6.56 14.65 17.86
C ASN A 46 -5.70 14.85 19.12
N ASP A 47 -5.96 15.88 19.88
CA ASP A 47 -5.18 16.26 21.07
C ASP A 47 -5.08 15.12 22.10
N ASP A 48 -6.18 14.41 22.35
CA ASP A 48 -6.24 13.29 23.29
C ASP A 48 -5.35 12.10 22.85
N TYR A 49 -4.96 12.07 21.58
CA TYR A 49 -4.19 10.99 20.96
C TYR A 49 -2.87 11.47 20.34
N ALA A 50 -2.44 12.70 20.62
CA ALA A 50 -1.29 13.34 19.97
C ALA A 50 0.00 12.51 20.03
N ALA A 51 0.22 11.78 21.12
CA ALA A 51 1.38 10.89 21.28
C ALA A 51 1.44 9.77 20.23
N THR A 52 0.28 9.31 19.73
CA THR A 52 0.17 8.23 18.73
C THR A 52 -0.07 8.76 17.33
N THR A 53 -0.91 9.80 17.19
CA THR A 53 -1.35 10.33 15.91
C THR A 53 -0.44 11.40 15.35
N GLY A 54 0.40 12.00 16.19
CA GLY A 54 1.23 13.15 15.86
C GLY A 54 0.46 14.49 15.94
N PRO A 55 0.98 15.56 15.33
CA PRO A 55 0.38 16.90 15.42
C PRO A 55 -1.01 16.97 14.79
N ASN A 56 -1.82 17.91 15.23
CA ASN A 56 -3.18 18.16 14.71
C ASN A 56 -3.19 18.53 13.23
N SER A 57 -2.12 19.12 12.72
CA SER A 57 -2.00 19.48 11.30
C SER A 57 -0.61 19.21 10.77
N ASN A 58 -0.55 18.80 9.51
CA ASN A 58 0.71 18.60 8.80
C ASN A 58 0.53 18.75 7.30
N LEU A 59 1.54 19.30 6.62
CA LEU A 59 1.68 19.33 5.17
C LEU A 59 2.92 18.50 4.81
N PHE A 60 2.76 17.52 3.91
CA PHE A 60 3.86 16.59 3.60
C PHE A 60 3.69 15.92 2.25
N THR A 61 4.82 15.52 1.67
CA THR A 61 4.85 14.65 0.49
C THR A 61 4.44 13.25 0.88
N ARG A 62 3.24 12.86 0.48
CA ARG A 62 2.67 11.54 0.80
C ARG A 62 3.19 10.45 -0.13
N ARG A 63 3.32 10.76 -1.42
CA ARG A 63 3.82 9.82 -2.43
C ARG A 63 4.69 10.55 -3.45
N ALA A 64 5.89 10.03 -3.64
CA ALA A 64 6.80 10.42 -4.71
C ALA A 64 7.39 9.13 -5.29
N ARG A 65 6.89 8.69 -6.46
CA ARG A 65 7.22 7.39 -7.05
C ARG A 65 7.59 7.53 -8.51
N ILE A 66 8.53 6.71 -8.93
CA ILE A 66 8.83 6.45 -10.34
C ILE A 66 8.53 4.97 -10.59
N GLU A 67 7.94 4.65 -11.72
CA GLU A 67 7.57 3.31 -12.11
C GLU A 67 8.20 3.00 -13.46
N ALA A 68 8.97 1.94 -13.53
CA ALA A 68 9.54 1.41 -14.76
C ALA A 68 8.93 0.02 -15.04
N ARG A 69 8.19 -0.10 -16.15
CA ARG A 69 7.67 -1.37 -16.64
C ARG A 69 8.33 -1.70 -17.97
N GLY A 70 9.10 -2.78 -17.99
CA GLY A 70 9.80 -3.27 -19.16
C GLY A 70 9.19 -4.58 -19.68
N ASN A 71 8.76 -4.61 -20.94
CA ASN A 71 8.53 -5.87 -21.65
C ASN A 71 9.88 -6.27 -22.24
N ILE A 72 10.56 -7.25 -21.64
CA ILE A 72 11.91 -7.68 -21.99
C ILE A 72 11.87 -8.69 -23.14
N ALA A 73 10.79 -9.48 -23.18
CA ALA A 73 10.43 -10.39 -24.24
C ALA A 73 8.91 -10.45 -24.35
N GLU A 74 8.36 -11.15 -25.33
CA GLU A 74 6.92 -11.36 -25.52
C GLU A 74 6.22 -11.89 -24.26
N ASN A 75 6.90 -12.75 -23.54
CA ASN A 75 6.38 -13.43 -22.36
C ASN A 75 7.04 -13.01 -21.03
N VAL A 76 7.94 -12.01 -21.03
CA VAL A 76 8.67 -11.59 -19.84
C VAL A 76 8.48 -10.10 -19.58
N VAL A 77 7.93 -9.78 -18.41
CA VAL A 77 7.73 -8.41 -17.94
C VAL A 77 8.54 -8.19 -16.67
N VAL A 78 9.25 -7.08 -16.61
CA VAL A 78 9.94 -6.59 -15.40
C VAL A 78 9.26 -5.31 -14.93
N TYR A 79 9.06 -5.18 -13.64
CA TYR A 79 8.51 -3.97 -13.04
C TYR A 79 9.30 -3.57 -11.81
N ILE A 80 9.64 -2.28 -11.74
CA ILE A 80 10.38 -1.71 -10.62
C ILE A 80 9.72 -0.38 -10.24
N GLN A 81 9.42 -0.20 -8.94
CA GLN A 81 8.82 1.02 -8.41
C GLN A 81 9.62 1.53 -7.19
N PRO A 82 10.67 2.33 -7.41
CA PRO A 82 11.27 3.11 -6.34
C PRO A 82 10.30 4.17 -5.82
N SER A 83 10.32 4.35 -4.52
CA SER A 83 9.51 5.32 -3.78
C SER A 83 10.43 6.19 -2.95
N PHE A 84 10.28 7.51 -3.10
CA PHE A 84 11.03 8.53 -2.38
C PHE A 84 10.20 9.12 -1.23
N GLU A 85 9.02 8.56 -0.98
CA GLU A 85 8.22 8.89 0.18
C GLU A 85 8.91 8.37 1.44
N GLY A 86 9.37 9.25 2.26
CA GLY A 86 9.68 8.91 3.63
C GLY A 86 8.35 8.57 4.28
N GLY A 87 8.20 7.35 4.81
CA GLY A 87 7.01 6.99 5.55
C GLY A 87 6.58 8.11 6.51
N ARG A 88 5.76 7.83 7.49
CA ARG A 88 5.25 8.83 8.46
C ARG A 88 6.32 9.78 9.01
N ASN A 89 7.61 9.47 8.82
CA ASN A 89 8.74 10.34 9.16
C ASN A 89 9.85 10.18 8.13
N LEU A 90 10.09 11.20 7.30
CA LEU A 90 11.38 11.40 6.64
C LEU A 90 12.52 11.44 7.68
N ASN A 91 12.18 11.73 8.94
CA ASN A 91 13.05 11.80 10.08
C ASN A 91 12.80 10.66 11.08
N ASN A 92 12.48 9.44 10.65
CA ASN A 92 12.52 8.27 11.54
C ASN A 92 13.99 7.95 11.90
N VAL A 93 14.58 8.93 12.53
CA VAL A 93 15.76 8.76 13.35
C VAL A 93 15.24 8.23 14.68
N THR A 94 15.16 6.92 14.82
CA THR A 94 14.93 6.33 16.13
C THR A 94 16.25 6.34 16.86
N THR A 95 16.38 7.21 17.82
CA THR A 95 17.52 7.19 18.76
C THR A 95 17.11 6.28 19.91
N SER A 96 17.63 5.07 19.95
CA SER A 96 17.53 4.21 21.12
C SER A 96 18.76 4.42 21.99
N CYS A 97 18.56 4.88 23.20
CA CYS A 97 19.61 5.05 24.19
C CYS A 97 19.55 3.89 25.19
N THR A 98 20.63 3.16 25.35
CA THR A 98 20.82 2.15 26.40
C THR A 98 21.79 2.70 27.43
N SER A 99 21.40 2.69 28.71
CA SER A 99 22.30 2.96 29.82
C SER A 99 22.98 1.64 30.23
N SER A 100 24.30 1.63 30.30
CA SER A 100 25.02 0.53 30.94
C SER A 100 24.91 0.64 32.43
N PRO A 101 24.65 -0.48 33.17
CA PRO A 101 24.72 -0.48 34.62
C PRO A 101 26.11 0.02 35.09
N VAL A 102 26.14 0.82 36.12
CA VAL A 102 27.39 1.19 36.78
C VAL A 102 27.90 -0.05 37.52
N PRO A 103 29.12 -0.56 37.23
CA PRO A 103 29.72 -1.57 38.11
C PRO A 103 29.86 -0.99 39.51
N ASP A 104 29.66 -1.83 40.54
CA ASP A 104 29.81 -1.46 41.94
C ASP A 104 31.17 -0.78 42.17
N GLY A 105 31.21 0.55 42.22
CA GLY A 105 32.47 1.30 42.32
C GLY A 105 32.40 2.77 41.96
N GLY A 106 31.22 3.35 41.72
CA GLY A 106 31.05 4.81 41.67
C GLY A 106 31.41 5.48 40.34
N GLY A 107 31.29 4.77 39.21
CA GLY A 107 31.43 5.36 37.86
C GLY A 107 30.14 6.01 37.34
N THR A 108 30.26 6.99 36.46
CA THR A 108 29.12 7.59 35.76
C THR A 108 28.52 6.60 34.76
N PRO A 109 27.19 6.41 34.69
CA PRO A 109 26.57 5.52 33.69
C PRO A 109 26.87 6.04 32.28
N THR A 110 27.35 5.15 31.43
CA THR A 110 27.57 5.48 30.01
C THR A 110 26.26 5.28 29.25
N ILE A 111 25.72 6.37 28.69
CA ILE A 111 24.56 6.33 27.82
C ILE A 111 25.06 6.18 26.39
N THR A 112 24.80 5.04 25.78
CA THR A 112 25.09 4.80 24.36
C THR A 112 23.80 4.97 23.57
N CYS A 113 23.74 6.03 22.75
CA CYS A 113 22.62 6.28 21.86
C CYS A 113 22.96 5.78 20.46
N ARG A 114 22.18 4.87 19.92
CA ARG A 114 22.22 4.46 18.52
C ARG A 114 21.10 5.15 17.75
N THR A 115 21.50 5.93 16.78
CA THR A 115 20.59 6.57 15.84
C THR A 115 20.47 5.67 14.60
N SER A 116 19.30 5.08 14.37
CA SER A 116 19.00 4.35 13.15
C SER A 116 18.01 5.16 12.32
N GLY A 117 18.46 5.60 11.12
CA GLY A 117 17.60 6.23 10.12
C GLY A 117 17.30 5.25 8.98
N ARG A 118 16.05 5.14 8.55
CA ARG A 118 15.75 4.51 7.25
C ARG A 118 15.93 5.57 6.18
N SER A 119 16.69 5.26 5.12
CA SER A 119 16.76 6.12 3.93
C SER A 119 15.35 6.33 3.39
N GLY A 120 15.02 7.54 2.95
CA GLY A 120 13.73 7.85 2.34
C GLY A 120 13.45 7.10 1.04
N LEU A 121 14.45 6.42 0.46
CA LEU A 121 14.31 5.59 -0.73
C LEU A 121 13.89 4.16 -0.34
N ARG A 122 12.74 3.72 -0.87
CA ARG A 122 12.22 2.36 -0.71
C ARG A 122 11.93 1.75 -2.07
N LEU A 123 12.06 0.46 -2.16
CA LEU A 123 11.59 -0.32 -3.28
C LEU A 123 10.20 -0.88 -2.93
N ARG A 124 9.15 -0.39 -3.60
CA ARG A 124 7.76 -0.83 -3.34
C ARG A 124 7.47 -2.12 -4.08
N ASP A 125 7.54 -2.07 -5.39
CA ASP A 125 7.40 -3.23 -6.26
C ASP A 125 8.71 -3.47 -7.00
N ALA A 126 9.16 -4.73 -7.07
CA ALA A 126 10.30 -5.16 -7.85
C ALA A 126 10.15 -6.63 -8.20
N TRP A 127 9.60 -6.92 -9.37
CA TRP A 127 9.28 -8.28 -9.75
C TRP A 127 9.49 -8.55 -11.24
N ILE A 128 9.66 -9.83 -11.54
CA ILE A 128 9.70 -10.39 -12.88
C ILE A 128 8.47 -11.29 -13.03
N ASP A 129 7.69 -11.11 -14.10
CA ASP A 129 6.50 -11.90 -14.45
C ASP A 129 6.77 -12.65 -15.75
N VAL A 130 6.67 -13.97 -15.71
CA VAL A 130 6.90 -14.85 -16.88
C VAL A 130 5.60 -15.55 -17.23
N ARG A 131 5.14 -15.36 -18.46
CA ARG A 131 3.98 -16.05 -19.03
C ARG A 131 4.41 -17.35 -19.70
N PHE A 132 3.79 -18.46 -19.32
CA PHE A 132 4.10 -19.79 -19.88
C PHE A 132 3.19 -20.22 -21.03
N THR A 133 2.11 -19.49 -21.27
CA THR A 133 1.13 -19.82 -22.30
C THR A 133 1.25 -18.85 -23.47
N LYS A 134 0.92 -19.30 -24.68
CA LYS A 134 0.88 -18.44 -25.87
C LYS A 134 -0.14 -17.32 -25.71
N GLU A 135 0.14 -16.18 -26.32
CA GLU A 135 -0.81 -15.09 -26.38
C GLU A 135 -2.09 -15.51 -27.13
N GLY A 136 -3.24 -14.96 -26.70
CA GLY A 136 -4.55 -15.32 -27.31
C GLY A 136 -5.21 -16.59 -26.78
N THR A 137 -4.56 -17.39 -25.94
CA THR A 137 -5.21 -18.56 -25.31
C THR A 137 -6.23 -18.13 -24.26
N ARG A 138 -7.33 -18.91 -24.09
CA ARG A 138 -8.33 -18.65 -23.05
C ARG A 138 -7.76 -18.75 -21.63
N GLY A 139 -6.79 -19.65 -21.41
CA GLY A 139 -6.12 -19.84 -20.15
C GLY A 139 -4.68 -19.35 -20.20
N ALA A 140 -4.23 -18.59 -19.20
CA ALA A 140 -2.87 -18.10 -19.12
C ALA A 140 -2.27 -18.35 -17.73
N PHE A 141 -1.06 -18.94 -17.71
CA PHE A 141 -0.28 -19.16 -16.52
C PHE A 141 0.88 -18.16 -16.45
N PHE A 142 1.10 -17.58 -15.27
CA PHE A 142 2.18 -16.67 -15.01
C PHE A 142 2.90 -17.08 -13.71
N LEU A 143 4.21 -17.05 -13.76
CA LEU A 143 5.05 -17.11 -12.56
C LEU A 143 5.64 -15.72 -12.31
N ARG A 144 5.47 -15.23 -11.11
CA ARG A 144 6.09 -13.99 -10.66
C ARG A 144 7.06 -14.27 -9.55
N GLY A 145 8.25 -13.67 -9.60
CA GLY A 145 9.22 -13.68 -8.53
C GLY A 145 9.66 -12.27 -8.21
N GLY A 146 9.85 -11.97 -6.93
CA GLY A 146 10.30 -10.68 -6.42
C GLY A 146 9.41 -10.08 -5.35
N GLN A 147 9.52 -8.77 -5.16
CA GLN A 147 8.72 -8.03 -4.19
C GLN A 147 7.42 -7.56 -4.83
N GLU A 148 6.31 -7.99 -4.26
CA GLU A 148 4.96 -7.61 -4.71
C GLU A 148 3.99 -7.51 -3.52
N LYS A 149 2.78 -7.02 -3.76
CA LYS A 149 1.72 -7.07 -2.75
C LYS A 149 1.27 -8.51 -2.51
N ARG A 150 1.12 -8.87 -1.25
CA ARG A 150 0.50 -10.13 -0.82
C ARG A 150 -0.92 -10.23 -1.39
N PRO A 151 -1.40 -11.42 -1.81
CA PRO A 151 -2.71 -11.60 -2.43
C PRO A 151 -3.86 -11.53 -1.42
N PHE A 152 -3.92 -10.48 -0.64
CA PHE A 152 -4.88 -10.29 0.45
C PHE A 152 -5.51 -8.90 0.40
N SER A 153 -6.83 -8.81 0.65
CA SER A 153 -7.66 -7.59 0.58
C SER A 153 -7.70 -6.92 -0.81
N ARG A 154 -8.89 -6.77 -1.37
CA ARG A 154 -9.08 -6.05 -2.64
C ARG A 154 -8.65 -4.60 -2.53
N TYR A 155 -9.02 -3.95 -1.42
CA TYR A 155 -8.70 -2.54 -1.25
C TYR A 155 -7.19 -2.31 -1.08
N GLU A 156 -6.48 -3.23 -0.42
CA GLU A 156 -5.02 -3.18 -0.38
C GLU A 156 -4.42 -3.38 -1.78
N LEU A 157 -4.93 -4.33 -2.55
CA LEU A 157 -4.45 -4.61 -3.91
C LEU A 157 -4.78 -3.50 -4.91
N THR A 158 -5.83 -2.70 -4.66
CA THR A 158 -6.16 -1.53 -5.49
C THR A 158 -4.96 -0.58 -5.54
N SER A 159 -4.58 -0.18 -6.75
CA SER A 159 -3.52 0.81 -6.92
C SER A 159 -3.87 2.10 -6.17
N SER A 160 -2.89 2.69 -5.51
CA SER A 160 -3.10 3.98 -4.86
C SER A 160 -3.40 5.14 -5.83
N ASN A 161 -3.27 4.92 -7.16
CA ASN A 161 -3.77 5.83 -8.19
C ASN A 161 -5.31 5.83 -8.27
N ASN A 162 -5.90 4.69 -7.93
CA ASN A 162 -7.32 4.40 -8.11
C ASN A 162 -8.09 4.39 -6.78
N LEU A 163 -7.47 4.81 -5.68
CA LEU A 163 -8.19 4.99 -4.43
C LEU A 163 -9.15 6.16 -4.56
N VAL A 164 -10.40 5.96 -4.19
CA VAL A 164 -11.41 7.03 -4.12
C VAL A 164 -11.29 7.83 -2.82
N SER A 165 -10.90 7.19 -1.72
CA SER A 165 -10.44 7.89 -0.51
C SER A 165 -8.98 8.33 -0.66
N ILE A 166 -8.55 9.32 0.11
CA ILE A 166 -7.16 9.81 0.06
C ILE A 166 -6.21 8.75 0.65
N GLU A 167 -6.59 8.13 1.76
CA GLU A 167 -5.84 7.07 2.43
C GLU A 167 -6.57 5.72 2.34
N ARG A 168 -5.78 4.64 2.43
CA ARG A 168 -6.29 3.26 2.41
C ARG A 168 -6.74 2.83 3.81
N GLY A 169 -5.93 3.10 4.83
CA GLY A 169 -6.28 2.98 6.24
C GLY A 169 -6.71 4.33 6.83
N ALA A 170 -6.47 4.53 8.11
CA ALA A 170 -6.75 5.78 8.80
C ALA A 170 -5.81 6.91 8.37
N GLY A 171 -4.54 6.62 8.08
CA GLY A 171 -3.56 7.63 7.72
C GLY A 171 -3.04 8.43 8.92
N GLN A 172 -2.21 9.46 8.64
CA GLN A 172 -1.69 10.35 9.68
C GLN A 172 -2.81 11.22 10.28
N GLY A 173 -2.70 11.54 11.55
CA GLY A 173 -3.68 12.33 12.28
C GLY A 173 -4.84 11.53 12.87
N LEU A 174 -4.99 10.25 12.49
CA LEU A 174 -5.98 9.31 13.03
C LEU A 174 -5.30 8.10 13.66
N LEU A 175 -6.00 7.39 14.54
CA LEU A 175 -5.49 6.13 15.09
C LEU A 175 -5.51 5.02 14.03
N PRO A 176 -4.49 4.16 13.96
CA PRO A 176 -4.39 3.07 12.95
C PRO A 176 -5.33 1.90 13.30
N ARG A 177 -6.62 2.16 13.30
CA ARG A 177 -7.71 1.25 13.67
C ARG A 177 -8.67 0.93 12.53
N ALA A 178 -8.42 1.43 11.31
CA ALA A 178 -9.18 1.01 10.13
C ALA A 178 -8.85 -0.45 9.79
N SER A 179 -9.76 -1.15 9.11
CA SER A 179 -9.58 -2.55 8.75
C SER A 179 -8.24 -2.81 8.04
N ASN A 180 -7.86 -1.98 7.08
CA ASN A 180 -6.57 -2.13 6.39
C ASN A 180 -5.37 -1.97 7.34
N ASP A 181 -5.43 -1.09 8.34
CA ASP A 181 -4.34 -0.90 9.30
C ASP A 181 -4.15 -2.13 10.18
N ILE A 182 -5.27 -2.70 10.68
CA ILE A 182 -5.27 -3.89 11.54
C ILE A 182 -4.66 -5.09 10.79
N PHE A 183 -5.15 -5.37 9.56
CA PHE A 183 -4.66 -6.50 8.77
C PHE A 183 -3.23 -6.29 8.24
N THR A 184 -2.80 -5.06 8.02
CA THR A 184 -1.40 -4.74 7.70
C THR A 184 -0.50 -4.97 8.91
N SER A 185 -0.92 -4.54 10.10
CA SER A 185 -0.17 -4.74 11.34
C SER A 185 -0.06 -6.22 11.72
N ALA A 186 -1.10 -7.01 11.42
CA ALA A 186 -1.10 -8.46 11.62
C ALA A 186 -0.31 -9.24 10.54
N GLY A 187 0.29 -8.55 9.55
CA GLY A 187 1.16 -9.16 8.55
C GLY A 187 0.45 -9.74 7.33
N PHE A 188 -0.86 -9.53 7.16
CA PHE A 188 -1.60 -10.10 6.02
C PHE A 188 -1.57 -9.23 4.76
N ALA A 189 -1.53 -7.91 4.92
CA ALA A 189 -1.53 -6.95 3.82
C ALA A 189 -0.15 -6.33 3.58
N SER A 190 -0.03 -5.47 2.53
CA SER A 190 1.22 -4.82 2.10
C SER A 190 2.13 -5.69 1.22
N HIS A 191 3.36 -5.23 0.98
CA HIS A 191 4.32 -5.89 0.09
C HIS A 191 5.19 -6.89 0.84
N ASP A 192 5.69 -7.89 0.09
CA ASP A 192 6.63 -8.87 0.60
C ASP A 192 7.46 -9.46 -0.55
N VAL A 193 8.60 -10.02 -0.23
CA VAL A 193 9.47 -10.73 -1.18
C VAL A 193 9.03 -12.19 -1.25
N GLY A 194 8.82 -12.69 -2.47
CA GLY A 194 8.38 -14.07 -2.65
C GLY A 194 8.19 -14.47 -4.10
N ALA A 195 7.41 -15.51 -4.30
CA ALA A 195 7.01 -15.98 -5.61
C ALA A 195 5.52 -16.30 -5.63
N SER A 196 4.87 -16.06 -6.77
CA SER A 196 3.45 -16.38 -6.95
C SER A 196 3.16 -16.96 -8.32
N LEU A 197 2.26 -17.94 -8.33
CA LEU A 197 1.66 -18.51 -9.54
C LEU A 197 0.28 -17.88 -9.74
N ARG A 198 0.02 -17.35 -10.93
CA ARG A 198 -1.27 -16.79 -11.32
C ARG A 198 -1.81 -17.52 -12.53
N TYR A 199 -3.05 -17.95 -12.43
CA TYR A 199 -3.83 -18.49 -13.53
C TYR A 199 -4.97 -17.53 -13.87
N GLU A 200 -5.07 -17.15 -15.12
CA GLU A 200 -6.15 -16.32 -15.68
C GLU A 200 -6.92 -17.14 -16.72
N TYR A 201 -8.24 -17.18 -16.59
CA TYR A 201 -9.11 -17.86 -17.53
C TYR A 201 -10.21 -16.92 -18.04
N LYS A 202 -10.22 -16.69 -19.35
CA LYS A 202 -11.26 -15.88 -20.00
C LYS A 202 -12.50 -16.75 -20.22
N LEU A 203 -13.57 -16.46 -19.47
CA LEU A 203 -14.89 -17.05 -19.69
C LEU A 203 -15.48 -16.56 -21.01
N ASN A 204 -15.31 -15.26 -21.29
CA ASN A 204 -15.58 -14.56 -22.54
C ASN A 204 -14.72 -13.29 -22.59
N ASP A 205 -14.97 -12.40 -23.58
CA ASP A 205 -14.17 -11.18 -23.78
C ASP A 205 -14.27 -10.17 -22.60
N GLN A 206 -15.29 -10.31 -21.75
CA GLN A 206 -15.58 -9.38 -20.66
C GLN A 206 -15.48 -10.00 -19.26
N GLN A 207 -15.38 -11.33 -19.18
CA GLN A 207 -15.37 -12.06 -17.91
C GLN A 207 -14.08 -12.85 -17.73
N LEU A 208 -13.43 -12.60 -16.62
CA LEU A 208 -12.14 -13.19 -16.27
C LEU A 208 -12.23 -13.85 -14.90
N LEU A 209 -11.79 -15.10 -14.84
CA LEU A 209 -11.47 -15.80 -13.58
C LEU A 209 -9.96 -15.68 -13.35
N THR A 210 -9.56 -15.22 -12.19
CA THR A 210 -8.15 -15.19 -11.80
C THR A 210 -7.96 -15.93 -10.48
N VAL A 211 -6.98 -16.83 -10.45
CA VAL A 211 -6.52 -17.49 -9.23
C VAL A 211 -5.04 -17.19 -9.05
N LYS A 212 -4.66 -16.71 -7.87
CA LYS A 212 -3.27 -16.44 -7.50
C LYS A 212 -2.92 -17.18 -6.22
N LEU A 213 -1.81 -17.92 -6.26
CA LEU A 213 -1.20 -18.60 -5.12
C LEU A 213 0.19 -18.05 -4.93
N GLY A 214 0.62 -17.79 -3.71
CA GLY A 214 1.94 -17.22 -3.44
C GLY A 214 2.57 -17.75 -2.17
N ALA A 215 3.91 -17.79 -2.18
CA ALA A 215 4.76 -18.06 -1.02
C ALA A 215 5.69 -16.87 -0.82
N TYR A 216 5.77 -16.36 0.40
CA TYR A 216 6.45 -15.12 0.75
C TYR A 216 7.33 -15.30 1.99
N ASN A 217 8.33 -14.44 2.16
CA ASN A 217 9.21 -14.48 3.33
C ASN A 217 8.48 -14.14 4.64
N GLY A 218 7.38 -13.37 4.60
CA GLY A 218 6.65 -12.97 5.80
C GLY A 218 7.20 -11.72 6.51
N GLN A 219 8.34 -11.18 6.07
CA GLN A 219 9.06 -10.10 6.75
C GLN A 219 8.65 -8.69 6.28
N GLY A 220 7.98 -8.58 5.13
CA GLY A 220 7.58 -7.30 4.53
C GLY A 220 8.58 -6.76 3.51
N GLU A 221 8.46 -5.44 3.25
CA GLU A 221 9.21 -4.77 2.18
C GLU A 221 10.72 -4.84 2.37
N SER A 222 11.44 -5.28 1.33
CA SER A 222 12.92 -5.23 1.23
C SER A 222 13.64 -5.89 2.40
N LEU A 223 12.99 -6.82 3.10
CA LEU A 223 13.57 -7.54 4.20
C LEU A 223 13.97 -8.94 3.78
N ASN A 224 15.16 -9.35 4.22
CA ASN A 224 15.59 -10.72 4.09
C ASN A 224 14.76 -11.63 5.01
N ASP A 225 14.63 -12.87 4.61
CA ASP A 225 14.09 -13.90 5.48
C ASP A 225 15.02 -14.10 6.70
N VAL A 226 14.43 -14.07 7.87
CA VAL A 226 15.16 -14.25 9.14
C VAL A 226 14.80 -15.56 9.84
N ASN A 227 13.91 -16.36 9.22
CA ASN A 227 13.56 -17.71 9.68
C ASN A 227 13.45 -18.66 8.48
N ASN A 228 13.30 -19.96 8.75
CA ASN A 228 13.17 -20.97 7.70
C ASN A 228 11.72 -21.23 7.26
N LYS A 229 10.76 -20.44 7.75
CA LYS A 229 9.34 -20.60 7.44
C LYS A 229 8.89 -19.61 6.39
N LYS A 230 7.77 -19.91 5.75
CA LYS A 230 7.18 -19.06 4.70
C LYS A 230 5.71 -18.77 5.00
N SER A 231 5.30 -17.58 4.60
CA SER A 231 3.89 -17.20 4.55
C SER A 231 3.28 -17.64 3.23
N PHE A 232 2.02 -18.06 3.24
CA PHE A 232 1.30 -18.51 2.06
C PHE A 232 0.02 -17.72 1.87
N GLY A 233 -0.26 -17.33 0.63
CA GLY A 233 -1.47 -16.60 0.29
C GLY A 233 -2.16 -17.16 -0.94
N ALA A 234 -3.48 -17.10 -0.92
CA ALA A 234 -4.34 -17.46 -2.05
C ALA A 234 -5.42 -16.41 -2.26
N ARG A 235 -5.69 -16.07 -3.51
CA ARG A 235 -6.79 -15.20 -3.90
C ARG A 235 -7.42 -15.70 -5.20
N ALA A 236 -8.76 -15.76 -5.20
CA ALA A 236 -9.55 -15.98 -6.40
C ALA A 236 -10.45 -14.77 -6.67
N THR A 237 -10.56 -14.36 -7.92
CA THR A 237 -11.50 -13.31 -8.35
C THR A 237 -12.23 -13.75 -9.60
N ALA A 238 -13.50 -13.39 -9.71
CA ALA A 238 -14.33 -13.66 -10.87
C ALA A 238 -15.13 -12.43 -11.29
N ALA A 239 -14.97 -12.00 -12.52
CA ALA A 239 -15.87 -11.04 -13.14
C ALA A 239 -17.19 -11.75 -13.48
N VAL A 240 -18.19 -11.63 -12.61
CA VAL A 240 -19.51 -12.27 -12.77
C VAL A 240 -20.31 -11.62 -13.89
N THR A 241 -20.16 -10.30 -14.02
CA THR A 241 -20.67 -9.50 -15.15
C THR A 241 -19.59 -8.52 -15.60
N PRO A 242 -19.76 -7.79 -16.71
CA PRO A 242 -18.81 -6.75 -17.12
C PRO A 242 -18.57 -5.65 -16.07
N LYS A 243 -19.50 -5.51 -15.11
CA LYS A 243 -19.43 -4.47 -14.06
C LYS A 243 -19.28 -5.03 -12.65
N ILE A 244 -19.53 -6.34 -12.43
CA ILE A 244 -19.48 -6.94 -11.10
C ILE A 244 -18.33 -7.93 -11.03
N ASP A 245 -17.46 -7.71 -10.08
CA ASP A 245 -16.29 -8.54 -9.78
C ASP A 245 -16.34 -8.97 -8.32
N VAL A 246 -16.24 -10.26 -8.05
CA VAL A 246 -16.23 -10.82 -6.69
C VAL A 246 -14.88 -11.45 -6.40
N GLY A 247 -14.51 -11.52 -5.14
CA GLY A 247 -13.25 -12.12 -4.75
C GLY A 247 -13.30 -12.79 -3.39
N ALA A 248 -12.40 -13.75 -3.21
CA ALA A 248 -12.11 -14.36 -1.92
C ALA A 248 -10.60 -14.48 -1.77
N ASN A 249 -10.12 -14.35 -0.55
CA ASN A 249 -8.71 -14.46 -0.22
C ASN A 249 -8.51 -15.21 1.09
N TRP A 250 -7.34 -15.84 1.21
CA TRP A 250 -6.85 -16.50 2.40
C TRP A 250 -5.35 -16.28 2.52
N TYR A 251 -4.86 -16.12 3.73
CA TYR A 251 -3.45 -15.93 4.01
C TYR A 251 -3.07 -16.60 5.32
N ALA A 252 -1.97 -17.35 5.32
CA ALA A 252 -1.27 -17.85 6.50
C ALA A 252 0.03 -17.06 6.63
N HIS A 253 0.14 -16.27 7.67
CA HIS A 253 1.32 -15.45 7.93
C HIS A 253 2.19 -16.12 8.99
N ASP A 254 3.46 -16.32 8.68
CA ASP A 254 4.44 -16.71 9.66
C ASP A 254 4.99 -15.46 10.34
N GLY A 255 4.52 -15.24 11.56
CA GLY A 255 4.95 -14.12 12.40
C GLY A 255 6.16 -14.50 13.24
N ILE A 256 7.10 -13.57 13.37
CA ILE A 256 8.22 -13.70 14.31
C ILE A 256 7.85 -12.96 15.58
N THR A 257 7.72 -13.68 16.67
CA THR A 257 7.82 -13.08 18.00
C THR A 257 9.29 -12.99 18.38
N SER A 258 9.78 -11.78 18.56
CA SER A 258 11.09 -11.57 19.18
C SER A 258 10.99 -11.85 20.70
N VAL A 259 10.92 -13.11 21.08
CA VAL A 259 11.27 -13.50 22.45
C VAL A 259 12.79 -13.54 22.51
N SER A 260 13.36 -12.67 23.34
CA SER A 260 14.78 -12.44 23.55
C SER A 260 15.67 -13.66 23.22
N GLY A 261 16.37 -13.61 22.08
CA GLY A 261 17.51 -14.50 21.80
C GLY A 261 17.19 -15.86 21.18
N VAL A 262 15.92 -16.20 20.87
CA VAL A 262 15.57 -17.46 20.21
C VAL A 262 15.02 -17.17 18.82
N PRO A 263 15.75 -17.47 17.73
CA PRO A 263 15.37 -17.11 16.37
C PRO A 263 14.16 -17.87 15.79
N ASP A 264 13.51 -18.75 16.49
CA ASP A 264 12.55 -19.70 15.90
C ASP A 264 11.21 -19.85 16.65
N SER A 265 10.85 -18.87 17.47
CA SER A 265 9.53 -18.82 18.13
C SER A 265 8.42 -18.25 17.25
N GLY A 266 8.44 -18.54 15.96
CA GLY A 266 7.41 -18.09 15.03
C GLY A 266 6.06 -18.78 15.31
N PHE A 267 4.98 -18.02 15.31
CA PHE A 267 3.60 -18.54 15.30
C PHE A 267 2.98 -18.24 13.94
N VAL A 268 2.08 -19.11 13.51
CA VAL A 268 1.31 -18.90 12.28
C VAL A 268 -0.05 -18.33 12.64
N ASN A 269 -0.35 -17.17 12.10
CA ASN A 269 -1.67 -16.56 12.16
C ASN A 269 -2.37 -16.64 10.78
N TYR A 270 -3.70 -16.64 10.78
CA TYR A 270 -4.51 -16.87 9.59
C TYR A 270 -5.51 -15.75 9.40
N ALA A 271 -5.76 -15.40 8.15
CA ALA A 271 -6.85 -14.52 7.79
C ALA A 271 -7.51 -14.97 6.48
N TRP A 272 -8.78 -14.61 6.34
CA TRP A 272 -9.54 -14.76 5.13
C TRP A 272 -10.41 -13.53 4.89
N GLY A 273 -10.87 -13.36 3.68
CA GLY A 273 -11.77 -12.28 3.34
C GLY A 273 -12.55 -12.55 2.08
N VAL A 274 -13.64 -11.84 1.94
CA VAL A 274 -14.49 -11.81 0.74
C VAL A 274 -14.75 -10.37 0.34
N ASP A 275 -14.89 -10.14 -0.94
CA ASP A 275 -15.11 -8.82 -1.49
C ASP A 275 -16.00 -8.86 -2.74
N ALA A 276 -16.67 -7.74 -2.99
CA ALA A 276 -17.43 -7.50 -4.20
C ALA A 276 -17.24 -6.07 -4.66
N GLN A 277 -17.11 -5.88 -5.96
CA GLN A 277 -16.91 -4.58 -6.60
C GLN A 277 -17.90 -4.40 -7.73
N TYR A 278 -18.49 -3.21 -7.83
CA TYR A 278 -19.25 -2.75 -8.98
C TYR A 278 -18.52 -1.60 -9.67
N GLY A 279 -18.40 -1.66 -10.99
CA GLY A 279 -17.68 -0.66 -11.79
C GLY A 279 -16.16 -0.70 -11.56
N LYS A 280 -15.46 0.33 -12.04
CA LYS A 280 -14.01 0.49 -11.84
C LYS A 280 -13.72 1.89 -11.32
N PRO A 281 -12.77 2.03 -10.38
CA PRO A 281 -12.41 3.36 -9.88
C PRO A 281 -11.83 4.21 -11.02
N GLY A 282 -12.28 5.46 -11.12
CA GLY A 282 -11.87 6.41 -12.16
C GLY A 282 -12.60 6.30 -13.49
N ASP A 283 -13.42 5.26 -13.72
CA ASP A 283 -14.35 5.22 -14.85
C ASP A 283 -15.54 6.15 -14.59
N GLU A 284 -16.17 6.63 -15.67
CA GLU A 284 -17.39 7.42 -15.56
C GLU A 284 -18.54 6.59 -14.98
N GLY A 285 -19.28 7.17 -14.03
CA GLY A 285 -20.43 6.55 -13.38
C GLY A 285 -20.14 6.00 -12.00
N LEU A 286 -20.95 5.03 -11.57
CA LEU A 286 -20.90 4.47 -10.23
C LEU A 286 -19.76 3.44 -10.08
N TYR A 287 -19.00 3.62 -9.03
CA TYR A 287 -18.07 2.63 -8.46
C TYR A 287 -18.49 2.32 -7.02
N ALA A 288 -18.52 1.06 -6.66
CA ALA A 288 -18.75 0.63 -5.28
C ALA A 288 -17.90 -0.59 -4.94
N LEU A 289 -17.48 -0.71 -3.69
CA LEU A 289 -16.73 -1.83 -3.14
C LEU A 289 -17.23 -2.15 -1.75
N GLY A 290 -17.44 -3.45 -1.47
CA GLY A 290 -17.62 -3.99 -0.14
C GLY A 290 -16.57 -5.07 0.13
N GLU A 291 -15.99 -5.09 1.32
CA GLU A 291 -15.00 -6.08 1.73
C GLU A 291 -15.20 -6.43 3.21
N PHE A 292 -15.14 -7.71 3.51
CA PHE A 292 -15.12 -8.24 4.86
C PHE A 292 -13.87 -9.10 5.06
N LEU A 293 -13.17 -8.87 6.17
CA LEU A 293 -11.94 -9.55 6.54
C LEU A 293 -12.05 -10.10 7.96
N ARG A 294 -11.53 -11.30 8.19
CA ARG A 294 -11.45 -11.92 9.51
C ARG A 294 -10.16 -12.73 9.64
N GLY A 295 -9.55 -12.70 10.81
CA GLY A 295 -8.30 -13.42 11.05
C GLY A 295 -7.90 -13.41 12.50
N THR A 296 -6.64 -13.75 12.76
CA THR A 296 -6.03 -13.66 14.08
C THR A 296 -4.92 -12.60 14.07
N ASP A 297 -4.70 -11.95 15.19
CA ASP A 297 -3.62 -10.98 15.33
C ASP A 297 -2.22 -11.64 15.28
N ALA A 298 -1.20 -10.80 15.26
CA ALA A 298 0.20 -11.23 15.25
C ALA A 298 0.75 -11.43 16.67
N THR A 299 -0.02 -12.01 17.57
CA THR A 299 0.39 -12.37 18.95
C THR A 299 0.25 -13.87 19.20
N GLU A 300 0.88 -14.36 20.25
CA GLU A 300 0.74 -15.76 20.67
C GLU A 300 -0.69 -16.09 21.10
N ALA A 301 -1.43 -15.12 21.64
CA ALA A 301 -2.81 -15.26 22.04
C ALA A 301 -3.75 -15.51 20.85
N LYS A 302 -3.36 -15.08 19.63
CA LYS A 302 -4.15 -15.22 18.40
C LYS A 302 -5.57 -14.67 18.56
N ASN A 303 -5.66 -13.45 19.12
CA ASN A 303 -6.94 -12.78 19.26
C ASN A 303 -7.63 -12.64 17.91
N THR A 304 -8.92 -12.83 17.84
CA THR A 304 -9.68 -12.69 16.60
C THR A 304 -9.77 -11.21 16.20
N ILE A 305 -9.25 -10.87 15.02
CA ILE A 305 -9.39 -9.56 14.40
C ILE A 305 -10.43 -9.56 13.29
N GLN A 306 -11.15 -8.47 13.14
CA GLN A 306 -12.19 -8.34 12.12
C GLN A 306 -12.16 -6.96 11.48
N GLY A 307 -12.50 -6.90 10.19
CA GLY A 307 -12.60 -5.66 9.45
C GLY A 307 -13.75 -5.70 8.45
N PHE A 308 -14.44 -4.58 8.32
CA PHE A 308 -15.42 -4.35 7.27
C PHE A 308 -15.15 -3.01 6.62
N GLN A 309 -15.23 -2.97 5.30
CA GLN A 309 -15.14 -1.73 4.54
C GLN A 309 -16.19 -1.70 3.45
N GLY A 310 -16.92 -0.61 3.39
CA GLY A 310 -17.84 -0.27 2.31
C GLY A 310 -17.51 1.10 1.75
N LEU A 311 -17.46 1.24 0.44
CA LEU A 311 -17.27 2.53 -0.20
C LEU A 311 -18.06 2.63 -1.50
N ALA A 312 -18.45 3.86 -1.87
CA ALA A 312 -19.08 4.20 -3.13
C ALA A 312 -18.55 5.55 -3.63
N ALA A 313 -18.44 5.68 -4.94
CA ALA A 313 -18.06 6.91 -5.62
C ALA A 313 -18.86 7.05 -6.92
N TYR A 314 -19.10 8.26 -7.34
CA TYR A 314 -19.69 8.54 -8.64
C TYR A 314 -18.84 9.53 -9.41
N ASN A 315 -18.20 9.07 -10.48
CA ASN A 315 -17.38 9.93 -11.34
C ASN A 315 -18.26 10.57 -12.40
N TYR A 316 -18.45 11.88 -12.29
CA TYR A 316 -19.19 12.68 -13.24
C TYR A 316 -18.23 13.43 -14.16
N ARG A 317 -18.12 13.00 -15.41
CA ARG A 317 -17.33 13.71 -16.44
C ARG A 317 -18.12 14.86 -17.01
N LEU A 318 -17.48 16.01 -17.11
CA LEU A 318 -18.10 17.20 -17.67
C LEU A 318 -18.21 17.06 -19.19
N LYS A 319 -19.40 17.26 -19.76
CA LYS A 319 -19.63 17.22 -21.20
C LYS A 319 -18.87 18.33 -21.95
N SER A 320 -18.65 19.45 -21.27
CA SER A 320 -17.84 20.56 -21.75
C SER A 320 -16.82 20.90 -20.68
N PRO A 321 -15.68 20.19 -20.63
CA PRO A 321 -14.67 20.43 -19.63
C PRO A 321 -14.13 21.86 -19.77
N THR A 322 -13.97 22.53 -18.64
CA THR A 322 -13.28 23.81 -18.60
C THR A 322 -11.78 23.56 -18.73
N SER A 323 -10.99 24.62 -18.88
CA SER A 323 -9.53 24.50 -18.96
C SER A 323 -8.89 23.92 -17.69
N TRP A 324 -9.61 23.89 -16.57
CA TRP A 324 -9.08 23.47 -15.27
C TRP A 324 -9.92 22.37 -14.56
N LEU A 325 -11.08 21.98 -15.08
CA LEU A 325 -11.92 20.94 -14.47
C LEU A 325 -12.43 19.96 -15.53
N TYR A 326 -12.07 18.70 -15.34
CA TYR A 326 -12.39 17.58 -16.24
C TYR A 326 -13.54 16.72 -15.72
N ALA A 327 -13.54 16.41 -14.42
CA ALA A 327 -14.57 15.61 -13.76
C ALA A 327 -14.68 15.94 -12.27
N VAL A 328 -15.81 15.60 -11.68
CA VAL A 328 -16.06 15.69 -10.23
C VAL A 328 -16.47 14.31 -9.73
N GLU A 329 -15.95 13.91 -8.57
CA GLU A 329 -16.18 12.59 -7.97
C GLU A 329 -16.50 12.73 -6.47
N PRO A 330 -17.78 12.83 -6.09
CA PRO A 330 -18.17 12.59 -4.73
C PRO A 330 -17.99 11.11 -4.37
N ALA A 331 -17.47 10.84 -3.17
CA ALA A 331 -17.31 9.49 -2.65
C ALA A 331 -17.59 9.43 -1.14
N PHE A 332 -17.99 8.26 -0.69
CA PHE A 332 -18.28 7.97 0.71
C PHE A 332 -17.68 6.61 1.08
N ARG A 333 -17.09 6.51 2.28
CA ARG A 333 -16.53 5.29 2.83
C ARG A 333 -16.93 5.12 4.28
N VAL A 334 -17.28 3.91 4.64
CA VAL A 334 -17.36 3.44 6.03
C VAL A 334 -16.36 2.30 6.20
N ASP A 335 -15.57 2.36 7.24
CA ASP A 335 -14.58 1.34 7.57
C ASP A 335 -14.67 1.04 9.07
N VAL A 336 -14.85 -0.23 9.40
CA VAL A 336 -14.94 -0.71 10.78
C VAL A 336 -13.79 -1.67 11.01
N GLY A 337 -12.96 -1.35 11.98
CA GLY A 337 -11.86 -2.20 12.42
C GLY A 337 -12.03 -2.61 13.87
N ASP A 338 -11.90 -3.90 14.12
CA ASP A 338 -12.00 -4.52 15.44
C ASP A 338 -10.72 -5.34 15.68
N PRO A 339 -9.79 -4.84 16.50
CA PRO A 339 -8.52 -5.49 16.74
C PRO A 339 -8.60 -6.70 17.68
N ASN A 340 -9.70 -6.85 18.43
CA ASN A 340 -9.97 -8.03 19.24
C ASN A 340 -11.47 -8.19 19.51
N THR A 341 -12.13 -9.08 18.75
CA THR A 341 -13.58 -9.29 18.86
C THR A 341 -14.06 -9.82 20.23
N GLU A 342 -13.15 -10.19 21.12
CA GLU A 342 -13.45 -10.66 22.48
C GLU A 342 -13.36 -9.54 23.52
N VAL A 343 -12.90 -8.34 23.11
CA VAL A 343 -12.74 -7.17 23.97
C VAL A 343 -13.75 -6.12 23.57
N ASP A 344 -14.60 -5.74 24.51
CA ASP A 344 -15.51 -4.60 24.32
C ASP A 344 -14.74 -3.28 24.45
N GLY A 345 -15.04 -2.34 23.53
CA GLY A 345 -14.52 -0.97 23.59
C GLY A 345 -13.28 -0.69 22.72
N ASP A 346 -12.75 -1.65 22.00
CA ASP A 346 -11.55 -1.45 21.17
C ASP A 346 -11.85 -1.28 19.65
N ARG A 347 -13.09 -1.52 19.23
CA ARG A 347 -13.55 -1.33 17.86
C ARG A 347 -13.59 0.16 17.49
N ALA A 348 -13.12 0.46 16.28
CA ALA A 348 -13.20 1.80 15.70
C ALA A 348 -14.00 1.81 14.40
N THR A 349 -14.71 2.92 14.17
CA THR A 349 -15.42 3.20 12.92
C THR A 349 -14.86 4.48 12.31
N LEU A 350 -14.40 4.40 11.06
CA LEU A 350 -13.95 5.54 10.27
C LEU A 350 -14.97 5.82 9.16
N ILE A 351 -15.56 7.01 9.19
CA ILE A 351 -16.43 7.53 8.16
C ILE A 351 -15.66 8.60 7.38
N THR A 352 -15.67 8.50 6.05
CA THR A 352 -14.97 9.43 5.17
C THR A 352 -15.91 9.89 4.07
N GLY A 353 -16.15 11.19 3.99
CA GLY A 353 -16.78 11.85 2.84
C GLY A 353 -15.70 12.51 1.99
N VAL A 354 -15.67 12.26 0.68
CA VAL A 354 -14.65 12.79 -0.24
C VAL A 354 -15.31 13.55 -1.38
N LEU A 355 -14.72 14.66 -1.76
CA LEU A 355 -15.02 15.35 -3.01
C LEU A 355 -13.73 15.45 -3.83
N GLY A 356 -13.72 14.77 -4.97
CA GLY A 356 -12.61 14.76 -5.92
C GLY A 356 -12.87 15.71 -7.08
N PHE A 357 -11.87 16.51 -7.44
CA PHE A 357 -11.84 17.37 -8.61
C PHE A 357 -10.72 16.88 -9.53
N TYR A 358 -11.09 16.37 -10.69
CA TYR A 358 -10.12 15.99 -11.71
C TYR A 358 -9.80 17.19 -12.58
N LEU A 359 -8.57 17.67 -12.46
CA LEU A 359 -8.06 18.80 -13.23
C LEU A 359 -7.65 18.38 -14.65
N SER A 360 -7.37 17.09 -14.80
CA SER A 360 -7.12 16.40 -16.08
C SER A 360 -7.26 14.88 -15.85
N SER A 361 -7.03 14.07 -16.87
CA SER A 361 -6.94 12.60 -16.72
C SER A 361 -5.76 12.15 -15.83
N LYS A 362 -4.82 13.05 -15.50
CA LYS A 362 -3.60 12.75 -14.75
C LYS A 362 -3.42 13.58 -13.48
N ALA A 363 -4.22 14.60 -13.27
CA ALA A 363 -4.13 15.50 -12.11
C ALA A 363 -5.47 15.60 -11.40
N GLN A 364 -5.45 15.47 -10.07
CA GLN A 364 -6.65 15.54 -9.24
C GLN A 364 -6.36 16.23 -7.91
N PHE A 365 -7.35 16.99 -7.44
CA PHE A 365 -7.39 17.54 -6.10
C PHE A 365 -8.56 16.91 -5.35
N ARG A 366 -8.34 16.49 -4.11
CA ARG A 366 -9.36 15.87 -3.25
C ARG A 366 -9.44 16.59 -1.92
N ILE A 367 -10.65 16.71 -1.42
CA ILE A 367 -10.95 17.16 -0.06
C ILE A 367 -11.76 16.04 0.59
N ALA A 368 -11.35 15.61 1.78
CA ALA A 368 -12.04 14.61 2.58
C ALA A 368 -12.34 15.17 3.97
N TYR A 369 -13.55 14.94 4.44
CA TYR A 369 -13.89 15.02 5.87
C TYR A 369 -13.83 13.59 6.41
N GLU A 370 -13.11 13.40 7.51
CA GLU A 370 -12.91 12.12 8.16
C GLU A 370 -13.33 12.20 9.63
N HIS A 371 -14.12 11.21 10.07
CA HIS A 371 -14.57 11.07 11.44
C HIS A 371 -14.27 9.65 11.92
N GLN A 372 -13.45 9.52 12.95
CA GLN A 372 -13.12 8.26 13.59
C GLN A 372 -13.73 8.23 14.98
N SER A 373 -14.67 7.33 15.21
CA SER A 373 -15.29 7.05 16.50
C SER A 373 -14.82 5.69 17.03
N PHE A 374 -14.84 5.57 18.34
CA PHE A 374 -14.44 4.37 19.07
C PHE A 374 -15.60 3.83 19.86
N GLN A 375 -15.64 2.53 20.08
CA GLN A 375 -16.61 1.90 20.96
C GLN A 375 -16.32 2.35 22.41
N GLY A 376 -17.37 2.59 23.21
CA GLY A 376 -17.26 3.13 24.58
C GLY A 376 -17.14 4.65 24.61
N ASP A 377 -16.57 5.18 25.68
CA ASP A 377 -16.52 6.63 25.97
C ASP A 377 -15.24 7.32 25.46
N ALA A 378 -14.45 6.65 24.63
CA ALA A 378 -13.21 7.23 24.09
C ALA A 378 -13.52 8.41 23.14
N PRO A 379 -12.81 9.54 23.26
CA PRO A 379 -13.02 10.72 22.41
C PRO A 379 -12.86 10.41 20.94
N SER A 380 -13.77 10.91 20.10
CA SER A 380 -13.68 10.76 18.63
C SER A 380 -12.68 11.75 18.04
N ILE A 381 -12.13 11.40 16.89
CA ILE A 381 -11.25 12.27 16.09
C ILE A 381 -12.00 12.68 14.82
N SER A 382 -12.02 13.97 14.53
CA SER A 382 -12.62 14.50 13.31
C SER A 382 -11.70 15.52 12.65
N GLY A 383 -11.79 15.64 11.33
CA GLY A 383 -11.03 16.68 10.65
C GLY A 383 -11.11 16.60 9.14
N VAL A 384 -10.24 17.35 8.51
CA VAL A 384 -10.18 17.48 7.05
C VAL A 384 -8.80 17.04 6.56
N ARG A 385 -8.82 16.29 5.47
CA ARG A 385 -7.61 15.91 4.72
C ARG A 385 -7.75 16.39 3.28
N THR A 386 -6.70 16.92 2.73
CA THR A 386 -6.64 17.27 1.30
C THR A 386 -5.46 16.57 0.62
N ALA A 387 -5.59 16.34 -0.68
CA ALA A 387 -4.50 15.79 -1.48
C ALA A 387 -4.51 16.37 -2.89
N LEU A 388 -3.35 16.85 -3.32
CA LEU A 388 -3.08 17.15 -4.73
C LEU A 388 -2.21 16.02 -5.30
N THR A 389 -2.70 15.37 -6.35
CA THR A 389 -2.01 14.24 -6.99
C THR A 389 -1.80 14.51 -8.47
N VAL A 390 -0.57 14.27 -8.95
CA VAL A 390 -0.22 14.32 -10.37
C VAL A 390 0.43 13.01 -10.76
N ASN A 391 -0.07 12.40 -11.84
CA ASN A 391 0.52 11.22 -12.49
C ASN A 391 1.16 11.64 -13.83
N PHE A 392 2.31 11.09 -14.18
CA PHE A 392 3.03 11.42 -15.41
C PHE A 392 3.62 10.20 -16.10
#